data_0deef6255ff710713ff17dcd3c423abc
#
_entry.id   0deef6255ff710713ff17dcd3c423abc
#
_cell.length_a   1.000
_cell.length_b   1.000
_cell.length_c   1.000
_cell.angle_alpha   90.00
_cell.angle_beta   90.00
_cell.angle_gamma   90.00
#
_symmetry.space_group_name_H-M   'P 1'
#
loop_
_entity.id
_entity.type
_entity.pdbx_description
1 polymer ?
#
loop_
_entity_poly.entity_id
_entity_poly.type
_entity_poly.pdbx_seq_one_letter_code
_entity_poly.pdbx_strand_id
1 'polypeptide(L)'
;MAEKIISPGVFTNEIDQTFLPSAVADIGAALVGPTLKGPAGIPTVVTSYSDFQAKFGDVVKSGSNSFQFLTSHAAEEYLKNSDTLTVVRVMDGTFGPAEADVASVGDTTGATFASQSYRFTANPTGSLSAGGQDEFRIGSVSFVFVSSSAGLDNSSTQKFVDFGSGQVEGHHTASAIANLVEGINAATIAGDLAVSASRGTRGADGFKNAILVISASSAGTAGNLTVTTGSGADNIATTPNYVTPIKADFTTANLALGFNMTGGTNSTTNATSFKLKTIADGTIMNNADTTARKNNILVSGSKHNIRYEISNVNNTKGTFTVSVRAGNDNHKRKQILESYTGVNLDPNSPNYVAKAIGDQRQTVRDDGTTKYLELSGSYPNKSRFITVESINNTVDYLDENGTIRSDVLSASLPQAGSGSSNGGFASGLDGFNGFDALGNQNGTIKTESVNFYENIAEQTQGFKPTDTTALDGGAGYSEALDLLANQDEFDVNLILLPGLVHNLHSAITNKAIDVCEDRGDCFTIIDPVAYAKNPGDAVTEADKVDSNFAAMYYPWVKVPDSQVAGTQRWVPPSIVLGGIYAFNDRVAHPWFAPAGLNRGGITTAIQAQRKLTQGERDTLYDSNVNPIATFPGQGVT
;
A
#
# COMPACT_ATOMS: atom_id res chain seq x y z
N MET A 1 20.39 35.24 -13.96
CA MET A 1 19.70 35.92 -15.07
C MET A 1 19.87 35.02 -16.28
N ALA A 2 18.80 34.46 -16.77
CA ALA A 2 18.85 33.68 -18.01
C ALA A 2 19.05 34.63 -19.17
N GLU A 3 20.09 34.42 -19.95
CA GLU A 3 20.42 35.22 -21.11
C GLU A 3 19.37 35.00 -22.20
N LYS A 4 18.70 36.04 -22.65
CA LYS A 4 17.66 35.96 -23.70
C LYS A 4 18.33 35.73 -25.04
N ILE A 5 18.24 34.53 -25.56
CA ILE A 5 18.80 34.15 -26.87
C ILE A 5 17.86 34.63 -27.98
N ILE A 6 18.33 35.56 -28.82
CA ILE A 6 17.52 36.26 -29.84
C ILE A 6 17.79 35.78 -31.28
N SER A 7 18.84 35.00 -31.52
CA SER A 7 19.14 34.50 -32.87
C SER A 7 19.14 32.99 -32.95
N PRO A 8 18.75 32.41 -34.10
CA PRO A 8 18.81 30.96 -34.28
C PRO A 8 20.28 30.49 -34.27
N GLY A 9 20.57 29.51 -33.41
CA GLY A 9 21.88 28.89 -33.28
C GLY A 9 21.75 27.47 -32.75
N VAL A 10 22.82 26.69 -32.86
CA VAL A 10 22.91 25.38 -32.22
C VAL A 10 23.44 25.63 -30.81
N PHE A 11 22.63 25.34 -29.82
CA PHE A 11 23.00 25.44 -28.41
C PHE A 11 23.30 24.04 -27.89
N THR A 12 24.54 23.82 -27.48
CA THR A 12 24.92 22.59 -26.75
C THR A 12 24.69 22.83 -25.28
N ASN A 13 23.84 22.07 -24.68
CA ASN A 13 23.71 21.99 -23.23
C ASN A 13 24.62 20.83 -22.75
N GLU A 14 25.73 21.18 -22.15
CA GLU A 14 26.63 20.20 -21.56
C GLU A 14 26.02 19.76 -20.22
N ILE A 15 25.46 18.56 -20.20
CA ILE A 15 25.01 17.91 -18.98
C ILE A 15 26.20 17.10 -18.50
N ASP A 16 26.84 17.58 -17.44
CA ASP A 16 27.87 16.81 -16.74
C ASP A 16 27.20 15.57 -16.12
N GLN A 17 27.42 14.42 -16.75
CA GLN A 17 27.00 13.11 -16.26
C GLN A 17 28.12 12.39 -15.51
N THR A 18 29.26 13.04 -15.30
CA THR A 18 30.28 12.53 -14.40
C THR A 18 29.76 12.63 -12.98
N PHE A 19 28.96 11.69 -12.56
CA PHE A 19 28.90 11.33 -11.18
C PHE A 19 30.29 10.80 -10.80
N LEU A 20 31.13 11.68 -10.27
CA LEU A 20 32.20 11.22 -9.41
C LEU A 20 31.52 10.46 -8.28
N PRO A 21 31.71 9.13 -8.15
CA PRO A 21 31.24 8.45 -6.96
C PRO A 21 31.85 9.24 -5.79
N SER A 22 31.00 9.71 -4.90
CA SER A 22 31.44 10.17 -3.60
C SER A 22 32.42 9.13 -3.09
N ALA A 23 33.55 9.59 -2.57
CA ALA A 23 34.68 8.78 -2.08
C ALA A 23 34.24 7.36 -1.70
N VAL A 24 35.02 6.36 -2.09
CA VAL A 24 34.80 4.92 -1.83
C VAL A 24 33.97 4.78 -0.57
N ALA A 25 32.71 4.36 -0.71
CA ALA A 25 31.83 4.20 0.45
C ALA A 25 32.55 3.25 1.42
N ASP A 26 32.58 3.60 2.69
CA ASP A 26 33.17 2.73 3.69
C ASP A 26 32.53 1.35 3.56
N ILE A 27 33.36 0.33 3.36
CA ILE A 27 32.90 -1.06 3.21
C ILE A 27 32.20 -1.44 4.53
N GLY A 28 30.97 -1.89 4.44
CA GLY A 28 30.16 -2.22 5.61
C GLY A 28 29.60 -3.63 5.58
N ALA A 29 28.80 -3.97 6.58
CA ALA A 29 28.07 -5.23 6.61
C ALA A 29 26.79 -5.16 5.76
N ALA A 30 26.37 -6.31 5.23
CA ALA A 30 25.03 -6.53 4.73
C ALA A 30 24.18 -7.26 5.79
N LEU A 31 22.99 -6.76 6.03
CA LEU A 31 22.04 -7.29 6.99
C LEU A 31 20.78 -7.74 6.24
N VAL A 32 20.54 -9.04 6.18
CA VAL A 32 19.42 -9.62 5.43
C VAL A 32 18.39 -10.19 6.41
N GLY A 33 17.18 -9.70 6.36
CA GLY A 33 16.12 -10.20 7.24
C GLY A 33 14.84 -9.38 7.22
N PRO A 34 13.79 -9.82 7.93
CA PRO A 34 12.53 -9.11 8.00
C PRO A 34 12.67 -7.81 8.78
N THR A 35 11.98 -6.79 8.33
CA THR A 35 11.86 -5.49 9.02
C THR A 35 10.41 -5.02 9.02
N LEU A 36 10.09 -4.05 9.87
CA LEU A 36 8.72 -3.58 10.05
C LEU A 36 8.15 -2.91 8.79
N LYS A 37 8.95 -2.11 8.12
CA LYS A 37 8.62 -1.39 6.90
C LYS A 37 9.88 -1.24 6.05
N GLY A 38 9.81 -0.56 4.94
CA GLY A 38 10.93 -0.30 4.06
C GLY A 38 10.78 -0.98 2.71
N PRO A 39 11.66 -0.67 1.75
CA PRO A 39 11.67 -1.36 0.47
C PRO A 39 12.05 -2.83 0.66
N ALA A 40 11.35 -3.72 -0.04
CA ALA A 40 11.60 -5.15 0.02
C ALA A 40 12.51 -5.61 -1.12
N GLY A 41 13.44 -6.50 -0.82
CA GLY A 41 14.39 -7.05 -1.80
C GLY A 41 15.42 -6.05 -2.34
N ILE A 42 15.43 -4.80 -1.86
CA ILE A 42 16.31 -3.75 -2.38
C ILE A 42 17.37 -3.41 -1.34
N PRO A 43 18.66 -3.66 -1.61
CA PRO A 43 19.75 -3.26 -0.74
C PRO A 43 19.74 -1.75 -0.52
N THR A 44 19.62 -1.35 0.72
CA THR A 44 19.49 0.06 1.09
C THR A 44 20.52 0.40 2.15
N VAL A 45 21.39 1.36 1.84
CA VAL A 45 22.41 1.82 2.78
C VAL A 45 21.79 2.70 3.86
N VAL A 46 22.16 2.46 5.10
CA VAL A 46 21.85 3.26 6.28
C VAL A 46 23.14 3.65 7.01
N THR A 47 23.20 4.89 7.48
CA THR A 47 24.40 5.47 8.07
C THR A 47 24.31 5.66 9.60
N SER A 48 23.14 5.42 10.15
CA SER A 48 22.90 5.51 11.59
C SER A 48 21.68 4.70 11.99
N TYR A 49 21.57 4.35 13.27
CA TYR A 49 20.38 3.65 13.75
C TYR A 49 19.10 4.49 13.63
N SER A 50 19.20 5.81 13.75
CA SER A 50 18.06 6.70 13.51
C SER A 50 17.61 6.70 12.04
N ASP A 51 18.54 6.59 11.09
CA ASP A 51 18.22 6.42 9.67
C ASP A 51 17.58 5.05 9.39
N PHE A 52 18.10 3.99 10.04
CA PHE A 52 17.47 2.66 10.00
C PHE A 52 16.02 2.71 10.52
N GLN A 53 15.79 3.32 11.69
CA GLN A 53 14.43 3.45 12.24
C GLN A 53 13.48 4.24 11.33
N ALA A 54 13.98 5.27 10.67
CA ALA A 54 13.18 6.08 9.74
C ALA A 54 12.76 5.26 8.50
N LYS A 55 13.69 4.49 7.91
CA LYS A 55 13.47 3.70 6.69
C LYS A 55 12.78 2.36 6.98
N PHE A 56 13.28 1.60 7.95
CA PHE A 56 12.87 0.20 8.19
C PHE A 56 11.98 0.00 9.43
N GLY A 57 11.81 1.05 10.22
CA GLY A 57 11.07 0.97 11.48
C GLY A 57 11.88 0.28 12.58
N ASP A 58 11.25 0.06 13.72
CA ASP A 58 11.90 -0.53 14.88
C ASP A 58 10.91 -1.42 15.67
N VAL A 59 10.05 -0.82 16.49
CA VAL A 59 9.12 -1.53 17.36
C VAL A 59 7.68 -1.21 17.03
N VAL A 60 6.87 -2.25 16.97
CA VAL A 60 5.40 -2.17 16.95
C VAL A 60 4.84 -2.51 18.32
N LYS A 61 3.90 -1.71 18.80
CA LYS A 61 3.09 -2.01 19.97
C LYS A 61 1.69 -2.44 19.54
N SER A 62 1.27 -3.62 19.98
CA SER A 62 -0.08 -4.12 19.84
C SER A 62 -0.65 -4.39 21.23
N GLY A 63 -1.53 -3.50 21.71
CA GLY A 63 -2.03 -3.54 23.07
C GLY A 63 -0.91 -3.36 24.11
N SER A 64 -0.74 -4.33 25.00
CA SER A 64 0.34 -4.38 25.99
C SER A 64 1.64 -4.99 25.45
N ASN A 65 1.62 -5.59 24.26
CA ASN A 65 2.74 -6.31 23.69
C ASN A 65 3.59 -5.41 22.79
N SER A 66 4.90 -5.64 22.82
CA SER A 66 5.87 -5.00 21.92
C SER A 66 6.51 -6.07 21.04
N PHE A 67 6.66 -5.76 19.75
CA PHE A 67 7.26 -6.62 18.76
C PHE A 67 8.43 -5.89 18.08
N GLN A 68 9.57 -6.54 17.98
CA GLN A 68 10.77 -6.03 17.30
C GLN A 68 11.47 -7.18 16.60
N PHE A 69 11.79 -7.04 15.32
CA PHE A 69 12.58 -8.01 14.59
C PHE A 69 14.03 -8.06 15.11
N LEU A 70 14.65 -9.24 15.09
CA LEU A 70 16.07 -9.38 15.40
C LEU A 70 16.96 -8.61 14.42
N THR A 71 16.52 -8.44 13.19
CA THR A 71 17.15 -7.57 12.18
C THR A 71 17.34 -6.14 12.71
N SER A 72 16.32 -5.58 13.35
CA SER A 72 16.41 -4.24 13.96
C SER A 72 17.40 -4.20 15.12
N HIS A 73 17.47 -5.25 15.92
CA HIS A 73 18.42 -5.35 17.02
C HIS A 73 19.85 -5.49 16.50
N ALA A 74 20.08 -6.33 15.48
CA ALA A 74 21.39 -6.47 14.86
C ALA A 74 21.88 -5.17 14.23
N ALA A 75 20.97 -4.43 13.57
CA ALA A 75 21.27 -3.10 13.05
C ALA A 75 21.66 -2.11 14.16
N GLU A 76 20.95 -2.13 15.31
CA GLU A 76 21.29 -1.30 16.47
C GLU A 76 22.69 -1.59 16.99
N GLU A 77 23.02 -2.88 17.18
CA GLU A 77 24.33 -3.29 17.70
C GLU A 77 25.46 -2.95 16.72
N TYR A 78 25.26 -3.17 15.42
CA TYR A 78 26.27 -2.89 14.41
C TYR A 78 26.52 -1.38 14.26
N LEU A 79 25.46 -0.58 14.13
CA LEU A 79 25.55 0.87 13.92
C LEU A 79 26.00 1.67 15.17
N LYS A 80 26.22 1.02 16.32
CA LYS A 80 26.94 1.62 17.45
C LYS A 80 28.42 1.82 17.15
N ASN A 81 28.98 1.03 16.23
CA ASN A 81 30.41 0.95 15.97
C ASN A 81 30.80 1.25 14.50
N SER A 82 29.85 1.20 13.59
CA SER A 82 30.02 1.50 12.16
C SER A 82 29.00 2.54 11.70
N ASP A 83 29.28 3.25 10.65
CA ASP A 83 28.43 4.26 10.01
C ASP A 83 27.91 3.82 8.63
N THR A 84 28.21 2.58 8.21
CA THR A 84 27.73 2.02 6.94
C THR A 84 27.17 0.63 7.13
N LEU A 85 25.89 0.45 6.83
CA LEU A 85 25.18 -0.83 6.88
C LEU A 85 24.24 -0.94 5.69
N THR A 86 24.41 -1.98 4.87
CA THR A 86 23.48 -2.30 3.80
C THR A 86 22.39 -3.23 4.32
N VAL A 87 21.13 -2.80 4.27
CA VAL A 87 19.99 -3.58 4.75
C VAL A 87 19.17 -4.08 3.57
N VAL A 88 18.90 -5.38 3.53
CA VAL A 88 17.99 -6.00 2.57
C VAL A 88 16.80 -6.58 3.33
N ARG A 89 15.65 -5.92 3.17
CA ARG A 89 14.41 -6.41 3.78
C ARG A 89 13.91 -7.63 3.04
N VAL A 90 13.67 -8.71 3.76
CA VAL A 90 13.07 -9.92 3.21
C VAL A 90 11.55 -9.84 3.30
N MET A 91 10.90 -10.02 2.17
CA MET A 91 9.48 -10.34 2.01
C MET A 91 9.36 -11.42 0.94
N ASP A 92 8.27 -12.15 0.93
CA ASP A 92 8.04 -13.22 -0.03
C ASP A 92 6.60 -13.17 -0.58
N GLY A 93 6.34 -13.85 -1.69
CA GLY A 93 5.03 -13.80 -2.36
C GLY A 93 4.78 -12.45 -3.05
N THR A 94 3.51 -12.05 -3.14
CA THR A 94 3.13 -10.79 -3.79
C THR A 94 3.15 -9.64 -2.80
N PHE A 95 4.13 -8.78 -2.89
CA PHE A 95 4.25 -7.56 -2.10
C PHE A 95 4.30 -6.31 -2.99
N GLY A 96 4.06 -5.14 -2.41
CA GLY A 96 4.12 -3.89 -3.17
C GLY A 96 3.82 -2.65 -2.34
N PRO A 97 4.13 -1.47 -2.90
CA PRO A 97 3.97 -0.19 -2.23
C PRO A 97 2.49 0.17 -2.03
N ALA A 98 2.24 1.04 -1.09
CA ALA A 98 0.96 1.70 -0.96
C ALA A 98 0.91 2.94 -1.88
N GLU A 99 -0.28 3.26 -2.38
CA GLU A 99 -0.51 4.31 -3.36
C GLU A 99 -1.54 5.33 -2.88
N ALA A 100 -1.47 6.53 -3.42
CA ALA A 100 -2.48 7.56 -3.22
C ALA A 100 -2.64 8.39 -4.49
N ASP A 101 -3.86 8.42 -5.02
CA ASP A 101 -4.23 9.32 -6.11
C ASP A 101 -4.54 10.70 -5.54
N VAL A 102 -3.76 11.70 -5.93
CA VAL A 102 -3.97 13.08 -5.53
C VAL A 102 -5.00 13.70 -6.47
N ALA A 103 -6.20 13.93 -5.97
CA ALA A 103 -7.29 14.52 -6.75
C ALA A 103 -6.93 15.91 -7.28
N SER A 104 -7.35 16.20 -8.51
CA SER A 104 -7.20 17.54 -9.12
C SER A 104 -8.39 18.44 -8.79
N VAL A 105 -8.20 19.74 -8.98
CA VAL A 105 -9.28 20.72 -8.82
C VAL A 105 -10.43 20.48 -9.82
N GLY A 106 -10.13 19.97 -11.01
CA GLY A 106 -11.12 19.63 -12.03
C GLY A 106 -12.02 18.43 -11.72
N ASP A 107 -11.73 17.68 -10.65
CA ASP A 107 -12.54 16.54 -10.18
C ASP A 107 -13.83 16.98 -9.44
N THR A 108 -14.13 18.26 -9.41
CA THR A 108 -15.34 18.79 -8.76
C THR A 108 -16.63 18.60 -9.56
N THR A 109 -16.56 18.13 -10.80
CA THR A 109 -17.73 17.64 -11.50
C THR A 109 -18.02 16.20 -11.04
N GLY A 110 -18.61 16.10 -9.88
CA GLY A 110 -19.11 14.83 -9.39
C GLY A 110 -19.98 14.16 -10.45
N ALA A 111 -20.02 12.84 -10.45
CA ALA A 111 -20.95 12.09 -11.28
C ALA A 111 -22.37 12.68 -11.15
N THR A 112 -23.01 12.93 -12.25
CA THR A 112 -24.38 13.44 -12.26
C THR A 112 -25.35 12.30 -12.26
N PHE A 113 -26.52 12.52 -11.64
CA PHE A 113 -27.60 11.55 -11.68
C PHE A 113 -28.37 11.69 -13.00
N ALA A 114 -28.62 10.57 -13.65
CA ALA A 114 -29.56 10.55 -14.76
C ALA A 114 -30.97 10.84 -14.22
N SER A 115 -31.71 11.69 -14.88
CA SER A 115 -33.08 11.96 -14.53
C SER A 115 -33.93 12.27 -15.77
N GLN A 116 -35.21 12.02 -15.66
CA GLN A 116 -36.17 12.37 -16.71
C GLN A 116 -37.55 12.57 -16.11
N SER A 117 -38.32 13.49 -16.72
CA SER A 117 -39.72 13.75 -16.39
C SER A 117 -40.62 13.25 -17.50
N TYR A 118 -41.67 12.55 -17.12
CA TYR A 118 -42.67 12.00 -18.04
C TYR A 118 -44.03 12.61 -17.73
N ARG A 119 -44.71 13.08 -18.75
CA ARG A 119 -46.06 13.62 -18.61
C ARG A 119 -47.06 12.62 -19.17
N PHE A 120 -48.06 12.32 -18.38
CA PHE A 120 -49.20 11.52 -18.81
C PHE A 120 -50.25 12.44 -19.44
N THR A 121 -50.55 12.26 -20.73
CA THR A 121 -51.51 13.07 -21.47
C THR A 121 -52.89 12.45 -21.51
N ALA A 122 -53.00 11.14 -21.24
CA ALA A 122 -54.23 10.40 -21.13
C ALA A 122 -54.21 9.47 -19.92
N ASN A 123 -55.34 8.96 -19.50
CA ASN A 123 -55.42 7.93 -18.47
C ASN A 123 -54.86 6.61 -19.00
N PRO A 124 -54.03 5.91 -18.24
CA PRO A 124 -53.62 4.57 -18.60
C PRO A 124 -54.81 3.62 -18.63
N THR A 125 -54.82 2.72 -19.59
CA THR A 125 -55.87 1.71 -19.72
C THR A 125 -55.38 0.35 -19.25
N GLY A 126 -56.22 -0.39 -18.58
CA GLY A 126 -55.95 -1.73 -18.12
C GLY A 126 -57.20 -2.54 -17.92
N SER A 127 -57.30 -3.69 -18.53
CA SER A 127 -58.38 -4.63 -18.32
C SER A 127 -57.82 -6.03 -18.22
N LEU A 128 -58.22 -6.74 -17.19
CA LEU A 128 -57.83 -8.15 -17.01
C LEU A 128 -58.44 -9.09 -18.05
N SER A 129 -59.44 -8.64 -18.80
CA SER A 129 -60.27 -9.55 -19.60
C SER A 129 -60.18 -9.37 -21.13
N ALA A 130 -59.55 -8.38 -21.69
CA ALA A 130 -59.45 -8.24 -23.14
C ALA A 130 -58.35 -7.26 -23.56
N GLY A 131 -57.21 -7.74 -23.79
CA GLY A 131 -56.21 -7.17 -24.67
C GLY A 131 -55.99 -5.67 -24.67
N GLY A 132 -55.32 -5.12 -23.72
CA GLY A 132 -54.99 -3.71 -23.74
C GLY A 132 -54.61 -3.18 -22.38
N GLN A 133 -53.45 -3.55 -21.92
CA GLN A 133 -52.86 -2.96 -20.71
C GLN A 133 -51.73 -2.04 -21.13
N ASP A 134 -51.77 -0.85 -20.59
CA ASP A 134 -50.66 0.07 -20.75
C ASP A 134 -49.48 -0.37 -19.86
N GLU A 135 -48.30 -0.26 -20.39
CA GLU A 135 -47.07 -0.63 -19.75
C GLU A 135 -46.08 0.56 -19.75
N PHE A 136 -45.47 0.77 -18.61
CA PHE A 136 -44.34 1.69 -18.47
C PHE A 136 -43.11 0.88 -18.02
N ARG A 137 -42.09 0.88 -18.82
CA ARG A 137 -40.90 0.04 -18.59
C ARG A 137 -39.67 0.86 -18.35
N ILE A 138 -38.90 0.51 -17.30
CA ILE A 138 -37.63 1.12 -16.96
C ILE A 138 -36.57 0.00 -17.00
N GLY A 139 -35.63 0.07 -17.96
CA GLY A 139 -34.64 -0.98 -18.15
C GLY A 139 -35.28 -2.35 -18.36
N SER A 140 -35.04 -3.28 -17.43
CA SER A 140 -35.61 -4.64 -17.48
C SER A 140 -36.92 -4.82 -16.74
N VAL A 141 -37.41 -3.81 -15.99
CA VAL A 141 -38.60 -3.91 -15.16
C VAL A 141 -39.80 -3.23 -15.81
N SER A 142 -40.90 -3.97 -15.96
CA SER A 142 -42.15 -3.52 -16.52
C SER A 142 -43.18 -3.20 -15.42
N PHE A 143 -43.79 -2.05 -15.53
CA PHE A 143 -44.94 -1.63 -14.70
C PHE A 143 -46.19 -1.67 -15.54
N VAL A 144 -47.03 -2.66 -15.28
CA VAL A 144 -48.28 -2.91 -16.04
C VAL A 144 -49.47 -2.31 -15.29
N PHE A 145 -50.21 -1.46 -15.96
CA PHE A 145 -51.41 -0.85 -15.37
C PHE A 145 -52.60 -1.81 -15.41
N VAL A 146 -53.25 -1.97 -14.26
CA VAL A 146 -54.36 -2.87 -14.07
C VAL A 146 -55.50 -2.17 -13.30
N SER A 147 -56.74 -2.57 -13.54
CA SER A 147 -57.88 -2.03 -12.81
C SER A 147 -57.96 -2.50 -11.36
N SER A 148 -57.33 -3.60 -11.06
CA SER A 148 -57.11 -4.11 -9.70
C SER A 148 -55.88 -5.00 -9.68
N SER A 149 -54.99 -4.82 -8.73
CA SER A 149 -53.81 -5.65 -8.50
C SER A 149 -54.11 -6.86 -7.59
N ALA A 150 -55.32 -7.00 -7.10
CA ALA A 150 -55.72 -8.09 -6.21
C ALA A 150 -55.57 -9.45 -6.91
N GLY A 151 -54.76 -10.34 -6.31
CA GLY A 151 -54.49 -11.68 -6.84
C GLY A 151 -53.40 -11.72 -7.94
N LEU A 152 -52.67 -10.64 -8.15
CA LEU A 152 -51.51 -10.57 -9.08
C LEU A 152 -50.22 -10.50 -8.28
N ASP A 153 -49.30 -11.38 -8.63
CA ASP A 153 -47.98 -11.47 -7.96
C ASP A 153 -46.91 -10.65 -8.71
N ASN A 154 -46.27 -9.75 -8.02
CA ASN A 154 -45.11 -9.00 -8.53
C ASN A 154 -43.88 -9.90 -8.64
N SER A 155 -43.21 -9.80 -9.77
CA SER A 155 -41.91 -10.45 -9.97
C SER A 155 -40.75 -9.41 -10.00
N SER A 156 -39.52 -9.87 -10.10
CA SER A 156 -38.35 -8.97 -10.25
C SER A 156 -38.34 -8.18 -11.55
N THR A 157 -39.03 -8.67 -12.60
CA THR A 157 -39.09 -8.04 -13.93
C THR A 157 -40.43 -7.45 -14.27
N GLN A 158 -41.49 -7.73 -13.48
CA GLN A 158 -42.84 -7.25 -13.73
C GLN A 158 -43.55 -6.84 -12.44
N LYS A 159 -44.11 -5.66 -12.44
CA LYS A 159 -44.87 -5.08 -11.32
C LYS A 159 -46.26 -4.67 -11.83
N PHE A 160 -47.27 -4.90 -11.05
CA PHE A 160 -48.63 -4.49 -11.36
C PHE A 160 -48.96 -3.19 -10.62
N VAL A 161 -49.51 -2.22 -11.37
CA VAL A 161 -49.84 -0.89 -10.87
C VAL A 161 -51.37 -0.71 -10.99
N ASP A 162 -52.03 -0.63 -9.86
CA ASP A 162 -53.46 -0.36 -9.80
C ASP A 162 -53.73 1.11 -10.12
N PHE A 163 -54.55 1.40 -11.10
CA PHE A 163 -54.97 2.77 -11.41
C PHE A 163 -56.34 3.14 -10.82
N GLY A 164 -56.94 2.22 -10.08
CA GLY A 164 -58.21 2.42 -9.37
C GLY A 164 -59.47 2.21 -10.22
N SER A 165 -60.40 1.40 -9.74
CA SER A 165 -61.69 1.18 -10.38
C SER A 165 -62.68 2.20 -9.93
N GLY A 166 -63.48 2.74 -10.88
CA GLY A 166 -64.71 3.53 -10.58
C GLY A 166 -64.50 5.03 -10.34
N GLN A 167 -63.42 5.62 -10.73
CA GLN A 167 -63.14 7.06 -10.60
C GLN A 167 -63.60 7.84 -11.88
N VAL A 168 -63.94 9.08 -11.72
CA VAL A 168 -64.39 9.99 -12.79
C VAL A 168 -63.23 10.44 -13.64
N GLU A 169 -63.40 10.67 -14.95
CA GLU A 169 -62.42 11.19 -15.88
C GLU A 169 -61.55 12.33 -15.27
N GLY A 170 -60.27 12.24 -15.39
CA GLY A 170 -59.29 13.21 -14.85
C GLY A 170 -58.67 12.83 -13.50
N HIS A 171 -59.27 11.94 -12.72
CA HIS A 171 -58.72 11.49 -11.44
C HIS A 171 -57.81 10.24 -11.58
N HIS A 172 -58.05 9.41 -12.58
CA HIS A 172 -57.31 8.18 -12.81
C HIS A 172 -55.81 8.42 -13.09
N THR A 173 -55.50 9.47 -13.84
CA THR A 173 -54.08 9.80 -14.13
C THR A 173 -53.30 10.13 -12.87
N ALA A 174 -53.89 10.89 -11.95
CA ALA A 174 -53.20 11.24 -10.69
C ALA A 174 -53.02 10.03 -9.77
N SER A 175 -54.01 9.15 -9.71
CA SER A 175 -53.95 7.91 -8.93
C SER A 175 -52.95 6.91 -9.56
N ALA A 176 -53.02 6.74 -10.88
CA ALA A 176 -52.11 5.88 -11.62
C ALA A 176 -50.64 6.28 -11.44
N ILE A 177 -50.36 7.59 -11.51
CA ILE A 177 -49.00 8.09 -11.27
C ILE A 177 -48.57 7.89 -9.80
N ALA A 178 -49.53 8.07 -8.85
CA ALA A 178 -49.23 7.82 -7.45
C ALA A 178 -48.82 6.37 -7.21
N ASN A 179 -49.59 5.44 -7.72
CA ASN A 179 -49.36 4.02 -7.57
C ASN A 179 -48.13 3.57 -8.38
N LEU A 180 -47.86 4.19 -9.53
CA LEU A 180 -46.63 3.97 -10.29
C LEU A 180 -45.40 4.45 -9.52
N VAL A 181 -45.44 5.60 -8.87
CA VAL A 181 -44.38 6.09 -8.00
C VAL A 181 -44.11 5.11 -6.85
N GLU A 182 -45.15 4.62 -6.20
CA GLU A 182 -45.05 3.60 -5.15
C GLU A 182 -44.45 2.29 -5.69
N GLY A 183 -44.92 1.82 -6.84
CA GLY A 183 -44.41 0.62 -7.50
C GLY A 183 -42.94 0.72 -7.88
N ILE A 184 -42.50 1.85 -8.44
CA ILE A 184 -41.09 2.09 -8.79
C ILE A 184 -40.21 2.12 -7.52
N ASN A 185 -40.64 2.85 -6.49
CA ASN A 185 -39.87 2.92 -5.25
C ASN A 185 -39.86 1.58 -4.50
N ALA A 186 -40.94 0.80 -4.54
CA ALA A 186 -40.97 -0.56 -4.00
C ALA A 186 -40.01 -1.50 -4.76
N ALA A 187 -39.92 -1.40 -6.09
CA ALA A 187 -38.98 -2.14 -6.90
C ALA A 187 -37.53 -1.77 -6.59
N THR A 188 -37.28 -0.51 -6.27
CA THR A 188 -35.95 -0.03 -5.83
C THR A 188 -35.58 -0.58 -4.45
N ILE A 189 -36.50 -0.60 -3.51
CA ILE A 189 -36.31 -1.20 -2.17
C ILE A 189 -36.03 -2.71 -2.28
N ALA A 190 -36.73 -3.37 -3.21
CA ALA A 190 -36.51 -4.80 -3.49
C ALA A 190 -35.17 -5.10 -4.19
N GLY A 191 -34.45 -4.09 -4.70
CA GLY A 191 -33.19 -4.24 -5.45
C GLY A 191 -33.38 -4.57 -6.93
N ASP A 192 -34.62 -4.53 -7.47
CA ASP A 192 -34.92 -4.82 -8.88
C ASP A 192 -34.57 -3.64 -9.80
N LEU A 193 -34.57 -2.42 -9.26
CA LEU A 193 -34.20 -1.17 -9.93
C LEU A 193 -33.29 -0.30 -9.08
N ALA A 194 -32.52 0.55 -9.73
CA ALA A 194 -31.66 1.54 -9.09
C ALA A 194 -32.12 2.98 -9.41
N VAL A 195 -33.40 3.29 -9.17
CA VAL A 195 -34.01 4.60 -9.44
C VAL A 195 -34.92 5.02 -8.28
N SER A 196 -35.16 6.30 -8.15
CA SER A 196 -36.21 6.86 -7.29
C SER A 196 -37.24 7.57 -8.13
N ALA A 197 -38.50 7.48 -7.75
CA ALA A 197 -39.60 8.15 -8.43
C ALA A 197 -40.31 9.13 -7.50
N SER A 198 -40.75 10.24 -8.06
CA SER A 198 -41.55 11.24 -7.37
C SER A 198 -42.56 11.87 -8.32
N ARG A 199 -43.59 12.54 -7.75
CA ARG A 199 -44.48 13.35 -8.55
C ARG A 199 -43.88 14.70 -8.85
N GLY A 200 -43.95 15.13 -10.10
CA GLY A 200 -43.56 16.49 -10.50
C GLY A 200 -44.53 17.55 -10.00
N THR A 201 -44.03 18.77 -9.90
CA THR A 201 -44.82 19.96 -9.59
C THR A 201 -45.68 20.37 -10.79
N ARG A 202 -46.85 20.94 -10.52
CA ARG A 202 -47.83 21.40 -11.48
C ARG A 202 -47.25 22.29 -12.57
N GLY A 203 -47.34 21.88 -13.84
CA GLY A 203 -47.09 22.76 -14.98
C GLY A 203 -48.19 23.81 -15.19
N ALA A 204 -47.88 24.88 -15.93
CA ALA A 204 -48.77 26.01 -16.21
C ALA A 204 -50.03 25.67 -17.03
N ASP A 205 -50.15 24.46 -17.54
CA ASP A 205 -51.13 23.98 -18.52
C ASP A 205 -52.33 23.21 -17.93
N GLY A 206 -52.50 23.28 -16.62
CA GLY A 206 -53.76 22.84 -15.98
C GLY A 206 -53.85 21.37 -15.60
N PHE A 207 -53.01 20.48 -16.08
CA PHE A 207 -52.97 19.07 -15.68
C PHE A 207 -52.34 18.92 -14.30
N LYS A 208 -53.15 18.83 -13.29
CA LYS A 208 -52.72 18.61 -11.91
C LYS A 208 -52.16 17.20 -11.75
N ASN A 209 -50.92 17.08 -11.32
CA ASN A 209 -50.28 15.82 -10.90
C ASN A 209 -50.03 14.76 -12.00
N ALA A 210 -49.96 15.17 -13.27
CA ALA A 210 -49.75 14.27 -14.39
C ALA A 210 -48.27 14.06 -14.76
N ILE A 211 -47.32 14.47 -13.88
CA ILE A 211 -45.90 14.38 -14.13
C ILE A 211 -45.26 13.36 -13.19
N LEU A 212 -44.59 12.39 -13.77
CA LEU A 212 -43.71 11.45 -13.10
C LEU A 212 -42.24 11.91 -13.28
N VAL A 213 -41.50 12.07 -12.21
CA VAL A 213 -40.06 12.35 -12.24
C VAL A 213 -39.32 11.12 -11.75
N ILE A 214 -38.38 10.64 -12.54
CA ILE A 214 -37.54 9.51 -12.20
C ILE A 214 -36.08 10.00 -12.16
N SER A 215 -35.36 9.63 -11.13
CA SER A 215 -33.93 9.93 -10.96
C SER A 215 -33.18 8.64 -10.61
N ALA A 216 -32.00 8.45 -11.18
CA ALA A 216 -31.15 7.32 -10.83
C ALA A 216 -30.74 7.39 -9.35
N SER A 217 -30.63 6.24 -8.68
CA SER A 217 -30.22 6.15 -7.28
C SER A 217 -28.69 6.31 -7.12
N SER A 218 -27.96 6.12 -8.21
CA SER A 218 -26.49 6.30 -8.27
C SER A 218 -26.15 7.26 -9.40
N ALA A 219 -25.20 8.11 -9.15
CA ALA A 219 -24.64 8.97 -10.19
C ALA A 219 -23.81 8.13 -11.19
N GLY A 220 -23.72 8.59 -12.42
CA GLY A 220 -22.98 7.90 -13.47
C GLY A 220 -23.81 7.50 -14.68
N THR A 221 -23.13 7.07 -15.74
CA THR A 221 -23.78 6.64 -17.00
C THR A 221 -24.59 5.35 -16.84
N ALA A 222 -24.36 4.55 -15.81
CA ALA A 222 -25.16 3.39 -15.47
C ALA A 222 -26.62 3.75 -15.13
N GLY A 223 -26.86 5.00 -14.72
CA GLY A 223 -28.21 5.55 -14.50
C GLY A 223 -28.94 5.95 -15.76
N ASN A 224 -28.30 5.99 -16.93
CA ASN A 224 -28.91 6.31 -18.21
C ASN A 224 -29.72 5.09 -18.71
N LEU A 225 -30.87 4.85 -18.11
CA LEU A 225 -31.71 3.70 -18.39
C LEU A 225 -32.65 3.97 -19.58
N THR A 226 -32.89 2.92 -20.36
CA THR A 226 -33.92 2.95 -21.40
C THR A 226 -35.29 2.92 -20.78
N VAL A 227 -36.14 3.85 -21.15
CA VAL A 227 -37.53 3.88 -20.76
C VAL A 227 -38.40 3.75 -21.98
N THR A 228 -39.34 2.82 -21.95
CA THR A 228 -40.29 2.55 -23.05
C THR A 228 -41.72 2.47 -22.54
N THR A 229 -42.65 2.70 -23.43
CA THR A 229 -44.10 2.55 -23.18
C THR A 229 -44.69 1.59 -24.21
N GLY A 230 -45.61 0.78 -23.82
CA GLY A 230 -46.36 -0.12 -24.68
C GLY A 230 -45.64 -1.40 -25.08
N SER A 231 -46.39 -2.42 -25.48
CA SER A 231 -46.06 -3.75 -25.97
C SER A 231 -44.89 -4.51 -25.26
N GLY A 232 -45.03 -4.78 -23.99
CA GLY A 232 -44.35 -5.88 -23.31
C GLY A 232 -44.97 -7.24 -23.64
N ALA A 233 -45.64 -7.36 -24.76
CA ALA A 233 -46.41 -8.54 -25.18
C ALA A 233 -45.58 -9.82 -25.18
N ASP A 234 -44.27 -9.73 -25.46
CA ASP A 234 -43.37 -10.89 -25.53
C ASP A 234 -42.99 -11.45 -24.15
N ASN A 235 -43.12 -10.68 -23.07
CA ASN A 235 -42.76 -11.12 -21.72
C ASN A 235 -43.95 -11.54 -20.86
N ILE A 236 -45.20 -11.32 -21.34
CA ILE A 236 -46.44 -11.66 -20.64
C ILE A 236 -47.02 -13.01 -21.13
N ALA A 237 -46.34 -13.70 -22.03
CA ALA A 237 -46.81 -14.93 -22.66
C ALA A 237 -47.04 -16.14 -21.72
N THR A 238 -46.76 -16.01 -20.46
CA THR A 238 -46.91 -17.12 -19.48
C THR A 238 -48.15 -16.96 -18.57
N THR A 239 -48.84 -15.84 -18.62
CA THR A 239 -50.08 -15.64 -17.85
C THR A 239 -51.27 -15.59 -18.81
N PRO A 240 -52.28 -16.47 -18.64
CA PRO A 240 -53.26 -16.74 -19.71
C PRO A 240 -54.24 -15.61 -20.04
N ASN A 241 -54.10 -14.45 -19.49
CA ASN A 241 -55.12 -13.37 -19.61
C ASN A 241 -54.58 -12.03 -20.14
N TYR A 242 -53.36 -11.96 -20.63
CA TYR A 242 -52.81 -10.69 -21.12
C TYR A 242 -52.65 -10.69 -22.63
N VAL A 243 -53.43 -9.88 -23.30
CA VAL A 243 -53.38 -9.68 -24.74
C VAL A 243 -52.89 -8.24 -24.97
N THR A 244 -51.89 -8.09 -25.81
CA THR A 244 -51.25 -6.89 -26.34
C THR A 244 -51.66 -5.54 -25.71
N PRO A 245 -50.77 -4.84 -25.01
CA PRO A 245 -51.05 -3.53 -24.45
C PRO A 245 -51.35 -2.51 -25.54
N ILE A 246 -52.40 -1.74 -25.37
CA ILE A 246 -52.70 -0.56 -26.20
C ILE A 246 -51.66 0.50 -25.84
N LYS A 247 -51.04 1.13 -26.85
CA LYS A 247 -50.19 2.28 -26.68
C LYS A 247 -50.83 3.29 -25.76
N ALA A 248 -50.28 3.49 -24.59
CA ALA A 248 -50.65 4.67 -23.81
C ALA A 248 -50.03 5.90 -24.49
N ASP A 249 -50.82 6.98 -24.56
CA ASP A 249 -50.30 8.26 -25.04
C ASP A 249 -49.43 8.92 -23.95
N PHE A 250 -48.37 8.24 -23.57
CA PHE A 250 -47.36 8.83 -22.70
C PHE A 250 -46.43 9.71 -23.53
N THR A 251 -46.29 10.95 -23.12
CA THR A 251 -45.32 11.87 -23.72
C THR A 251 -44.27 12.28 -22.67
N THR A 252 -43.02 12.32 -23.09
CA THR A 252 -41.97 12.88 -22.26
C THR A 252 -42.12 14.40 -22.18
N ALA A 253 -41.79 14.98 -21.04
CA ALA A 253 -41.77 16.44 -20.85
C ALA A 253 -40.77 17.14 -21.80
N ASN A 254 -39.88 16.40 -22.40
CA ASN A 254 -38.84 16.85 -23.33
C ASN A 254 -38.84 15.97 -24.59
N LEU A 255 -39.73 16.26 -25.51
CA LEU A 255 -39.92 15.52 -26.77
C LEU A 255 -38.67 15.44 -27.66
N ALA A 256 -37.71 16.32 -27.49
CA ALA A 256 -36.50 16.38 -28.31
C ALA A 256 -35.45 15.32 -27.94
N LEU A 257 -35.53 14.66 -26.79
CA LEU A 257 -34.49 13.78 -26.24
C LEU A 257 -34.87 12.30 -26.16
N GLY A 258 -36.06 11.91 -26.59
CA GLY A 258 -36.55 10.53 -26.49
C GLY A 258 -36.99 10.16 -25.05
N PHE A 259 -37.35 8.86 -24.87
CA PHE A 259 -37.93 8.36 -23.61
C PHE A 259 -36.88 7.99 -22.54
N ASN A 260 -35.62 7.95 -22.90
CA ASN A 260 -34.58 7.46 -22.00
C ASN A 260 -34.25 8.46 -20.90
N MET A 261 -33.92 7.94 -19.73
CA MET A 261 -33.24 8.73 -18.68
C MET A 261 -31.88 9.14 -19.19
N THR A 262 -31.56 10.41 -19.10
CA THR A 262 -30.32 11.00 -19.60
C THR A 262 -29.70 11.94 -18.57
N GLY A 263 -28.50 12.43 -18.86
CA GLY A 263 -27.81 13.39 -18.00
C GLY A 263 -26.98 12.73 -16.89
N GLY A 264 -27.01 11.40 -16.77
CA GLY A 264 -26.08 10.67 -15.95
C GLY A 264 -24.70 10.72 -16.63
N THR A 265 -23.76 11.36 -16.00
CA THR A 265 -22.34 11.34 -16.42
C THR A 265 -21.56 10.65 -15.33
N ASN A 266 -20.64 9.78 -15.74
CA ASN A 266 -19.65 9.31 -14.80
C ASN A 266 -18.89 10.54 -14.31
N SER A 267 -18.55 10.55 -13.03
CA SER A 267 -17.43 11.37 -12.61
C SER A 267 -16.33 11.11 -13.62
N THR A 268 -15.78 12.13 -14.20
CA THR A 268 -14.53 12.00 -14.95
C THR A 268 -13.47 11.68 -13.88
N THR A 269 -13.39 10.40 -13.57
CA THR A 269 -12.48 9.78 -12.59
C THR A 269 -11.02 9.97 -12.96
N ASN A 270 -10.70 10.87 -13.85
CA ASN A 270 -9.36 11.13 -14.35
C ASN A 270 -8.86 12.51 -14.00
N ALA A 271 -9.41 13.08 -12.97
CA ALA A 271 -8.83 14.28 -12.45
C ALA A 271 -7.86 13.95 -11.32
N THR A 272 -7.02 12.93 -11.51
CA THR A 272 -5.82 12.74 -10.71
C THR A 272 -4.78 13.73 -11.19
N SER A 273 -4.32 14.60 -10.30
CA SER A 273 -3.24 15.53 -10.59
C SER A 273 -1.91 14.79 -10.78
N PHE A 274 -1.61 13.90 -9.84
CA PHE A 274 -0.49 12.97 -9.86
C PHE A 274 -0.74 11.84 -8.86
N LYS A 275 0.02 10.76 -8.98
CA LYS A 275 -0.01 9.64 -8.04
C LYS A 275 1.22 9.70 -7.13
N LEU A 276 1.02 9.42 -5.85
CA LEU A 276 2.08 9.20 -4.88
C LEU A 276 2.18 7.71 -4.57
N LYS A 277 3.40 7.19 -4.54
CA LYS A 277 3.70 5.84 -4.07
C LYS A 277 4.64 5.87 -2.89
N THR A 278 4.46 4.96 -1.95
CA THR A 278 5.43 4.79 -0.87
C THR A 278 6.68 4.09 -1.38
N ILE A 279 7.86 4.49 -0.89
CA ILE A 279 9.11 3.79 -1.14
C ILE A 279 9.09 2.45 -0.41
N ALA A 280 8.50 2.42 0.79
CA ALA A 280 8.33 1.20 1.56
C ALA A 280 7.19 0.34 1.00
N ASP A 281 7.45 -0.96 0.90
CA ASP A 281 6.45 -1.95 0.56
C ASP A 281 5.64 -2.40 1.78
N GLY A 282 4.44 -2.94 1.53
CA GLY A 282 3.59 -3.52 2.55
C GLY A 282 2.50 -2.60 3.09
N THR A 283 1.62 -3.19 3.90
CA THR A 283 0.43 -2.53 4.45
C THR A 283 0.72 -1.60 5.61
N ILE A 284 1.91 -1.64 6.19
CA ILE A 284 2.30 -0.74 7.30
C ILE A 284 2.22 0.73 6.89
N MET A 285 2.44 1.05 5.62
CA MET A 285 2.33 2.40 5.05
C MET A 285 0.92 2.67 4.52
N ASN A 286 0.09 1.65 4.47
CA ASN A 286 -1.27 1.70 3.95
C ASN A 286 -2.26 2.10 5.05
N ASN A 287 -3.26 2.86 4.65
CA ASN A 287 -4.45 3.08 5.41
C ASN A 287 -5.65 2.84 4.48
N ALA A 288 -6.23 1.67 4.54
CA ALA A 288 -7.35 1.24 3.69
C ALA A 288 -8.55 2.20 3.72
N ASP A 289 -8.68 2.97 4.79
CA ASP A 289 -9.67 4.03 4.90
C ASP A 289 -8.97 5.40 4.88
N THR A 290 -9.08 6.09 3.76
CA THR A 290 -8.56 7.45 3.57
C THR A 290 -9.42 8.50 4.27
N THR A 291 -10.58 8.12 4.82
CA THR A 291 -11.49 9.02 5.52
C THR A 291 -10.89 9.43 6.86
N ALA A 292 -10.64 10.71 7.03
CA ALA A 292 -10.18 11.24 8.30
C ALA A 292 -11.32 11.26 9.33
N ARG A 293 -11.04 10.78 10.53
CA ARG A 293 -11.94 10.92 11.69
C ARG A 293 -11.90 12.36 12.23
N LYS A 294 -12.60 12.57 13.33
CA LYS A 294 -12.57 13.85 14.05
C LYS A 294 -11.12 14.34 14.23
N ASN A 295 -10.88 15.60 13.91
CA ASN A 295 -9.56 16.25 13.92
C ASN A 295 -8.58 15.72 12.85
N ASN A 296 -9.07 15.10 11.79
CA ASN A 296 -8.24 14.57 10.70
C ASN A 296 -7.29 13.42 11.13
N ILE A 297 -7.63 12.66 12.14
CA ILE A 297 -6.91 11.45 12.49
C ILE A 297 -7.36 10.35 11.53
N LEU A 298 -6.42 9.66 10.90
CA LEU A 298 -6.72 8.50 10.06
C LEU A 298 -7.27 7.35 10.91
N VAL A 299 -8.20 6.57 10.34
CA VAL A 299 -8.87 5.47 11.05
C VAL A 299 -7.87 4.43 11.55
N SER A 300 -6.91 4.05 10.71
CA SER A 300 -5.86 3.08 11.03
C SER A 300 -4.50 3.75 11.27
N GLY A 301 -4.49 5.04 11.59
CA GLY A 301 -3.27 5.81 11.74
C GLY A 301 -2.41 5.34 12.90
N SER A 302 -1.13 5.15 12.63
CA SER A 302 -0.10 4.83 13.62
C SER A 302 1.15 5.68 13.37
N LYS A 303 2.13 5.59 14.27
CA LYS A 303 3.44 6.24 14.05
C LYS A 303 4.23 5.67 12.87
N HIS A 304 3.82 4.52 12.35
CA HIS A 304 4.49 3.81 11.25
C HIS A 304 3.87 4.13 9.89
N ASN A 305 2.59 4.57 9.87
CA ASN A 305 1.94 5.04 8.65
C ASN A 305 2.41 6.44 8.31
N ILE A 306 2.29 6.76 7.02
CA ILE A 306 2.39 8.13 6.56
C ILE A 306 1.07 8.56 5.93
N ARG A 307 0.89 9.86 5.83
CA ARG A 307 -0.19 10.50 5.09
C ARG A 307 0.36 11.67 4.32
N TYR A 308 -0.31 12.06 3.25
CA TYR A 308 0.04 13.25 2.48
C TYR A 308 -0.94 14.40 2.76
N GLU A 309 -0.47 15.61 2.55
CA GLU A 309 -1.28 16.82 2.57
C GLU A 309 -0.90 17.73 1.42
N ILE A 310 -1.91 18.22 0.69
CA ILE A 310 -1.75 19.28 -0.30
C ILE A 310 -2.22 20.58 0.33
N SER A 311 -1.38 21.61 0.26
CA SER A 311 -1.68 22.92 0.81
C SER A 311 -1.14 24.04 -0.08
N ASN A 312 -1.52 25.28 0.22
CA ASN A 312 -1.03 26.49 -0.45
C ASN A 312 -1.16 26.41 -1.99
N VAL A 313 -2.25 25.84 -2.49
CA VAL A 313 -2.51 25.79 -3.93
C VAL A 313 -2.76 27.19 -4.44
N ASN A 314 -1.94 27.63 -5.39
CA ASN A 314 -2.02 28.95 -6.02
C ASN A 314 -2.35 28.77 -7.50
N ASN A 315 -3.60 28.93 -7.85
CA ASN A 315 -4.08 28.79 -9.23
C ASN A 315 -3.46 29.83 -10.18
N THR A 316 -3.12 31.02 -9.69
CA THR A 316 -2.53 32.06 -10.54
C THR A 316 -1.10 31.72 -10.98
N LYS A 317 -0.36 30.98 -10.16
CA LYS A 317 1.04 30.61 -10.44
C LYS A 317 1.22 29.13 -10.79
N GLY A 318 0.18 28.32 -10.67
CA GLY A 318 0.26 26.86 -10.86
C GLY A 318 1.09 26.13 -9.80
N THR A 319 1.24 26.69 -8.59
CA THR A 319 2.11 26.15 -7.55
C THR A 319 1.32 25.64 -6.35
N PHE A 320 1.90 24.66 -5.65
CA PHE A 320 1.31 24.07 -4.46
C PHE A 320 2.39 23.53 -3.50
N THR A 321 1.97 23.02 -2.37
CA THR A 321 2.85 22.39 -1.38
C THR A 321 2.41 20.96 -1.15
N VAL A 322 3.35 20.02 -1.22
CA VAL A 322 3.16 18.61 -0.84
C VAL A 322 3.86 18.39 0.49
N SER A 323 3.14 17.91 1.49
CA SER A 323 3.71 17.54 2.79
C SER A 323 3.46 16.07 3.09
N VAL A 324 4.49 15.38 3.55
CA VAL A 324 4.39 14.03 4.13
C VAL A 324 4.27 14.18 5.63
N ARG A 325 3.25 13.56 6.21
CA ARG A 325 2.91 13.66 7.63
C ARG A 325 2.86 12.28 8.27
N ALA A 326 3.08 12.21 9.58
CA ALA A 326 2.87 10.99 10.33
C ALA A 326 1.38 10.59 10.33
N GLY A 327 1.09 9.29 10.15
CA GLY A 327 -0.28 8.80 10.05
C GLY A 327 -1.11 8.95 11.33
N ASN A 328 -0.47 9.02 12.49
CA ASN A 328 -1.12 9.20 13.79
C ASN A 328 -1.25 10.67 14.23
N ASP A 329 -0.90 11.62 13.39
CA ASP A 329 -1.06 13.03 13.69
C ASP A 329 -2.53 13.49 13.62
N ASN A 330 -2.78 14.74 13.96
CA ASN A 330 -4.10 15.34 13.85
C ASN A 330 -4.02 16.77 13.29
N HIS A 331 -5.17 17.29 12.87
CA HIS A 331 -5.25 18.61 12.24
C HIS A 331 -4.72 19.76 13.12
N LYS A 332 -4.92 19.67 14.43
CA LYS A 332 -4.45 20.70 15.39
C LYS A 332 -2.96 20.57 15.70
N ARG A 333 -2.39 19.39 15.56
CA ARG A 333 -1.00 19.08 15.89
C ARG A 333 -0.40 18.22 14.79
N LYS A 334 -0.08 18.87 13.69
CA LYS A 334 0.53 18.22 12.52
C LYS A 334 1.97 17.82 12.83
N GLN A 335 2.32 16.58 12.49
CA GLN A 335 3.68 16.07 12.53
C GLN A 335 4.18 15.92 11.11
N ILE A 336 4.81 16.98 10.60
CA ILE A 336 5.36 17.02 9.24
C ILE A 336 6.70 16.30 9.26
N LEU A 337 6.83 15.28 8.41
CA LEU A 337 8.06 14.53 8.20
C LEU A 337 8.90 15.17 7.08
N GLU A 338 8.25 15.53 5.99
CA GLU A 338 8.85 16.22 4.85
C GLU A 338 7.88 17.25 4.26
N SER A 339 8.40 18.31 3.65
CA SER A 339 7.57 19.32 2.99
C SER A 339 8.27 19.88 1.75
N TYR A 340 7.55 19.85 0.63
CA TYR A 340 7.97 20.34 -0.68
C TYR A 340 7.10 21.54 -1.05
N THR A 341 7.65 22.74 -0.89
CA THR A 341 6.91 23.99 -1.06
C THR A 341 7.12 24.61 -2.43
N GLY A 342 6.06 25.20 -2.99
CA GLY A 342 6.14 25.91 -4.27
C GLY A 342 6.41 25.00 -5.48
N VAL A 343 6.09 23.72 -5.37
CA VAL A 343 6.19 22.77 -6.48
C VAL A 343 5.06 23.00 -7.50
N ASN A 344 5.29 22.58 -8.73
CA ASN A 344 4.34 22.70 -9.83
C ASN A 344 4.32 21.44 -10.70
N LEU A 345 3.45 21.40 -11.72
CA LEU A 345 3.29 20.29 -12.66
C LEU A 345 3.93 20.57 -14.03
N ASP A 346 4.77 21.59 -14.14
CA ASP A 346 5.45 21.93 -15.39
C ASP A 346 6.83 21.25 -15.46
N PRO A 347 7.05 20.30 -16.38
CA PRO A 347 8.31 19.58 -16.53
C PRO A 347 9.51 20.49 -16.82
N ASN A 348 9.26 21.67 -17.45
CA ASN A 348 10.29 22.65 -17.78
C ASN A 348 10.74 23.47 -16.56
N SER A 349 9.94 23.46 -15.50
CA SER A 349 10.25 24.21 -14.26
C SER A 349 11.33 23.52 -13.41
N PRO A 350 12.21 24.28 -12.75
CA PRO A 350 13.11 23.74 -11.73
C PRO A 350 12.36 23.17 -10.50
N ASN A 351 11.14 23.66 -10.26
CA ASN A 351 10.29 23.23 -9.14
C ASN A 351 9.25 22.19 -9.57
N TYR A 352 9.49 21.48 -10.67
CA TYR A 352 8.65 20.37 -11.09
C TYR A 352 8.54 19.30 -9.98
N VAL A 353 7.34 18.83 -9.72
CA VAL A 353 7.06 17.94 -8.58
C VAL A 353 7.93 16.67 -8.60
N ALA A 354 8.19 16.09 -9.78
CA ALA A 354 9.09 14.94 -9.90
C ALA A 354 10.55 15.30 -9.62
N LYS A 355 11.01 16.51 -9.99
CA LYS A 355 12.36 16.98 -9.65
C LYS A 355 12.52 17.30 -8.16
N ALA A 356 11.42 17.70 -7.52
CA ALA A 356 11.42 18.07 -6.11
C ALA A 356 11.35 16.85 -5.17
N ILE A 357 10.55 15.86 -5.48
CA ILE A 357 10.30 14.67 -4.66
C ILE A 357 11.16 13.50 -5.13
N GLY A 358 11.14 13.21 -6.42
CA GLY A 358 11.75 12.08 -7.09
C GLY A 358 10.70 11.15 -7.71
N ASP A 359 11.06 10.51 -8.80
CA ASP A 359 10.23 9.53 -9.51
C ASP A 359 10.98 8.21 -9.75
N GLN A 360 12.22 8.09 -9.27
CA GLN A 360 13.02 6.90 -9.47
C GLN A 360 12.55 5.75 -8.59
N ARG A 361 12.48 4.58 -9.19
CA ARG A 361 12.18 3.33 -8.54
C ARG A 361 13.16 2.26 -8.98
N GLN A 362 13.67 1.52 -7.99
CA GLN A 362 14.51 0.35 -8.21
C GLN A 362 13.64 -0.89 -8.26
N THR A 363 13.90 -1.78 -9.19
CA THR A 363 13.28 -3.11 -9.31
C THR A 363 14.37 -4.13 -9.55
N VAL A 364 14.24 -5.28 -8.90
CA VAL A 364 15.15 -6.40 -9.14
C VAL A 364 14.84 -7.00 -10.50
N ARG A 365 15.86 -7.18 -11.32
CA ARG A 365 15.81 -7.88 -12.61
C ARG A 365 16.70 -9.10 -12.57
N ASP A 366 16.31 -10.10 -13.32
CA ASP A 366 17.04 -11.35 -13.50
C ASP A 366 17.27 -11.54 -15.00
N ASP A 367 18.52 -11.61 -15.42
CA ASP A 367 18.90 -11.91 -16.80
C ASP A 367 19.15 -13.40 -17.06
N GLY A 368 18.88 -14.24 -16.05
CA GLY A 368 19.07 -15.69 -16.07
C GLY A 368 20.48 -16.12 -15.64
N THR A 369 21.38 -15.18 -15.38
CA THR A 369 22.75 -15.43 -14.89
C THR A 369 23.02 -14.66 -13.60
N THR A 370 22.67 -13.38 -13.57
CA THR A 370 22.87 -12.48 -12.44
C THR A 370 21.62 -11.68 -12.14
N LYS A 371 21.39 -11.38 -10.87
CA LYS A 371 20.37 -10.42 -10.47
C LYS A 371 21.00 -9.05 -10.30
N TYR A 372 20.30 -8.02 -10.76
CA TYR A 372 20.75 -6.64 -10.68
C TYR A 372 19.59 -5.69 -10.42
N LEU A 373 19.89 -4.46 -10.01
CA LEU A 373 18.88 -3.43 -9.82
C LEU A 373 18.70 -2.60 -11.10
N GLU A 374 17.49 -2.63 -11.64
CA GLU A 374 17.09 -1.71 -12.69
C GLU A 374 16.47 -0.46 -12.09
N LEU A 375 17.00 0.70 -12.48
CA LEU A 375 16.50 1.99 -12.08
C LEU A 375 15.57 2.55 -13.15
N SER A 376 14.29 2.74 -12.84
CA SER A 376 13.31 3.42 -13.67
C SER A 376 13.03 4.81 -13.13
N GLY A 377 12.59 5.75 -13.99
CA GLY A 377 12.36 7.15 -13.62
C GLY A 377 13.50 8.07 -14.04
N SER A 378 13.22 9.37 -14.04
CA SER A 378 14.13 10.39 -14.57
C SER A 378 14.82 11.22 -13.49
N TYR A 379 14.21 11.33 -12.31
CA TYR A 379 14.67 12.24 -11.27
C TYR A 379 14.98 11.49 -9.97
N PRO A 380 16.19 11.70 -9.40
CA PRO A 380 16.60 11.03 -8.16
C PRO A 380 15.63 11.31 -7.00
N ASN A 381 15.38 10.28 -6.18
CA ASN A 381 14.53 10.43 -5.01
C ASN A 381 15.20 11.29 -3.95
N LYS A 382 14.55 12.40 -3.61
CA LYS A 382 14.91 13.27 -2.49
C LYS A 382 14.08 12.97 -1.25
N SER A 383 12.88 12.42 -1.46
CA SER A 383 12.05 11.92 -0.38
C SER A 383 12.56 10.57 0.12
N ARG A 384 12.46 10.36 1.44
CA ARG A 384 12.71 9.07 2.08
C ARG A 384 11.47 8.18 2.13
N PHE A 385 10.30 8.73 1.84
CA PHE A 385 9.02 8.06 2.09
C PHE A 385 8.21 7.82 0.84
N ILE A 386 8.28 8.72 -0.14
CA ILE A 386 7.39 8.71 -1.30
C ILE A 386 8.12 8.95 -2.62
N THR A 387 7.52 8.46 -3.69
CA THR A 387 7.85 8.80 -5.07
C THR A 387 6.61 9.33 -5.78
N VAL A 388 6.80 10.04 -6.89
CA VAL A 388 5.71 10.59 -7.71
C VAL A 388 5.60 9.83 -9.01
N GLU A 389 4.37 9.54 -9.42
CA GLU A 389 4.08 8.83 -10.66
C GLU A 389 2.85 9.42 -11.35
N SER A 390 2.68 9.13 -12.63
CA SER A 390 1.46 9.45 -13.40
C SER A 390 1.05 10.93 -13.30
N ILE A 391 1.99 11.83 -13.56
CA ILE A 391 1.77 13.28 -13.41
C ILE A 391 0.96 13.81 -14.62
N ASN A 392 -0.10 14.54 -14.33
CA ASN A 392 -0.84 15.29 -15.32
C ASN A 392 -0.15 16.66 -15.55
N ASN A 393 0.77 16.68 -16.50
CA ASN A 393 1.65 17.82 -16.73
C ASN A 393 0.91 19.07 -17.20
N THR A 394 1.33 20.23 -16.68
CA THR A 394 0.84 21.56 -17.09
C THR A 394 1.97 22.35 -17.74
N VAL A 395 2.37 21.92 -18.93
CA VAL A 395 3.50 22.53 -19.66
C VAL A 395 3.22 23.99 -19.97
N ASP A 396 4.17 24.85 -19.66
CA ASP A 396 4.07 26.32 -19.85
C ASP A 396 2.75 26.85 -19.24
N TYR A 397 2.57 26.70 -17.95
CA TYR A 397 1.35 27.02 -17.23
C TYR A 397 0.84 28.43 -17.49
N LEU A 398 1.75 29.42 -17.54
CA LEU A 398 1.45 30.81 -17.83
C LEU A 398 1.86 31.18 -19.26
N ASP A 399 1.12 32.10 -19.86
CA ASP A 399 1.47 32.73 -21.12
C ASP A 399 2.52 33.85 -20.93
N GLU A 400 2.91 34.51 -22.02
CA GLU A 400 3.88 35.61 -22.01
C GLU A 400 3.41 36.81 -21.17
N ASN A 401 2.11 36.96 -20.95
CA ASN A 401 1.50 38.01 -20.16
C ASN A 401 1.31 37.63 -18.68
N GLY A 402 1.70 36.42 -18.29
CA GLY A 402 1.51 35.90 -16.94
C GLY A 402 0.09 35.45 -16.65
N THR A 403 -0.71 35.19 -17.68
CA THR A 403 -2.08 34.68 -17.56
C THR A 403 -2.08 33.14 -17.75
N ILE A 404 -2.99 32.46 -17.11
CA ILE A 404 -3.14 31.01 -17.25
C ILE A 404 -3.50 30.71 -18.71
N ARG A 405 -2.72 29.83 -19.36
CA ARG A 405 -2.85 29.49 -20.77
C ARG A 405 -4.17 28.81 -21.13
N SER A 406 -4.70 28.01 -20.23
CA SER A 406 -5.94 27.26 -20.42
C SER A 406 -6.55 26.84 -19.10
N ASP A 407 -7.88 26.86 -19.03
CA ASP A 407 -8.61 26.37 -17.86
C ASP A 407 -8.33 24.88 -17.58
N VAL A 408 -8.00 24.11 -18.62
CA VAL A 408 -7.60 22.69 -18.46
C VAL A 408 -6.34 22.56 -17.61
N LEU A 409 -5.37 23.46 -17.77
CA LEU A 409 -4.14 23.44 -16.98
C LEU A 409 -4.42 23.76 -15.51
N SER A 410 -5.27 24.72 -15.23
CA SER A 410 -5.66 25.03 -13.84
C SER A 410 -6.52 23.92 -13.21
N ALA A 411 -7.32 23.23 -14.00
CA ALA A 411 -8.11 22.09 -13.57
C ALA A 411 -7.23 20.88 -13.19
N SER A 412 -6.01 20.77 -13.73
CA SER A 412 -5.06 19.70 -13.42
C SER A 412 -4.34 19.89 -12.08
N LEU A 413 -4.38 21.08 -11.50
CA LEU A 413 -3.74 21.35 -10.21
C LEU A 413 -4.35 20.48 -9.10
N PRO A 414 -3.57 20.08 -8.09
CA PRO A 414 -4.08 19.26 -7.02
C PRO A 414 -5.06 20.03 -6.13
N GLN A 415 -6.06 19.31 -5.63
CA GLN A 415 -7.05 19.87 -4.73
C GLN A 415 -6.47 20.06 -3.33
N ALA A 416 -6.56 21.29 -2.80
CA ALA A 416 -6.27 21.57 -1.40
C ALA A 416 -7.53 21.41 -0.54
N GLY A 417 -7.38 21.01 0.70
CA GLY A 417 -8.49 20.98 1.67
C GLY A 417 -8.52 19.76 2.57
N SER A 418 -9.62 19.58 3.26
CA SER A 418 -9.91 18.40 4.07
C SER A 418 -10.41 17.24 3.20
N GLY A 419 -10.20 16.03 3.61
CA GLY A 419 -10.63 14.83 2.88
C GLY A 419 -9.50 14.16 2.14
N SER A 420 -9.71 13.77 0.87
CA SER A 420 -8.76 12.99 0.07
C SER A 420 -7.41 13.66 -0.14
N SER A 421 -7.36 14.99 -0.16
CA SER A 421 -6.11 15.74 -0.31
C SER A 421 -5.22 15.77 0.95
N ASN A 422 -5.71 15.25 2.08
CA ASN A 422 -4.96 15.07 3.33
C ASN A 422 -5.03 13.61 3.77
N GLY A 423 -5.02 12.71 2.82
CA GLY A 423 -5.35 11.31 3.01
C GLY A 423 -4.20 10.38 3.37
N GLY A 424 -4.57 9.15 3.64
CA GLY A 424 -3.65 8.02 3.74
C GLY A 424 -3.36 7.41 2.38
N PHE A 425 -2.48 6.44 2.40
CA PHE A 425 -2.16 5.59 1.27
C PHE A 425 -3.00 4.31 1.33
N ALA A 426 -3.20 3.65 0.22
CA ALA A 426 -3.98 2.41 0.11
C ALA A 426 -3.26 1.39 -0.79
N SER A 427 -3.80 0.19 -0.87
CA SER A 427 -3.36 -0.85 -1.80
C SER A 427 -1.97 -1.44 -1.56
N GLY A 428 -1.32 -1.19 -0.44
CA GLY A 428 -0.09 -1.89 -0.07
C GLY A 428 -0.33 -3.39 0.08
N LEU A 429 0.61 -4.20 -0.38
CA LEU A 429 0.55 -5.66 -0.31
C LEU A 429 1.69 -6.18 0.55
N ASP A 430 1.37 -7.01 1.55
CA ASP A 430 2.36 -7.54 2.50
C ASP A 430 3.07 -8.80 1.98
N GLY A 431 2.49 -9.53 1.06
CA GLY A 431 2.99 -10.85 0.71
C GLY A 431 3.09 -11.75 1.95
N PHE A 432 4.16 -12.54 1.99
CA PHE A 432 4.59 -13.24 3.20
C PHE A 432 5.75 -12.48 3.83
N ASN A 433 5.54 -11.91 5.01
CA ASN A 433 6.51 -11.06 5.70
C ASN A 433 6.81 -11.52 7.13
N GLY A 434 6.34 -12.70 7.48
CA GLY A 434 6.49 -13.29 8.80
C GLY A 434 5.52 -12.75 9.84
N PHE A 435 5.40 -11.43 9.95
CA PHE A 435 4.48 -10.77 10.85
C PHE A 435 3.86 -9.54 10.18
N ASP A 436 2.59 -9.30 10.46
CA ASP A 436 1.93 -8.06 10.05
C ASP A 436 2.28 -6.87 10.98
N ALA A 437 1.77 -5.69 10.62
CA ALA A 437 1.97 -4.46 11.39
C ALA A 437 1.43 -4.52 12.83
N LEU A 438 0.58 -5.48 13.15
CA LEU A 438 0.01 -5.68 14.47
C LEU A 438 0.75 -6.75 15.27
N GLY A 439 1.79 -7.36 14.70
CA GLY A 439 2.54 -8.44 15.30
C GLY A 439 1.84 -9.80 15.20
N ASN A 440 0.92 -9.98 14.23
CA ASN A 440 0.31 -11.27 13.96
C ASN A 440 1.25 -12.12 13.09
N GLN A 441 1.44 -13.36 13.47
CA GLN A 441 2.22 -14.32 12.70
C GLN A 441 1.28 -15.17 11.84
N ASN A 442 1.43 -15.14 10.52
CA ASN A 442 0.58 -15.87 9.58
C ASN A 442 -0.93 -15.74 9.89
N GLY A 443 -1.38 -14.54 10.27
CA GLY A 443 -2.75 -14.27 10.67
C GLY A 443 -3.12 -14.69 12.10
N THR A 444 -2.19 -15.23 12.89
CA THR A 444 -2.40 -15.60 14.29
C THR A 444 -1.88 -14.50 15.22
N ILE A 445 -2.74 -13.97 16.07
CA ILE A 445 -2.35 -12.96 17.06
C ILE A 445 -1.42 -13.60 18.10
N LYS A 446 -0.23 -13.06 18.27
CA LYS A 446 0.63 -13.39 19.40
C LYS A 446 0.11 -12.67 20.64
N THR A 447 -0.32 -13.43 21.64
CA THR A 447 -0.87 -12.90 22.91
C THR A 447 0.20 -12.52 23.91
N GLU A 448 1.43 -12.95 23.70
CA GLU A 448 2.58 -12.70 24.59
C GLU A 448 3.62 -11.83 23.90
N SER A 449 4.52 -11.22 24.69
CA SER A 449 5.71 -10.56 24.14
C SER A 449 6.47 -11.56 23.28
N VAL A 450 6.95 -11.11 22.12
CA VAL A 450 7.61 -12.01 21.17
C VAL A 450 8.87 -12.62 21.81
N ASN A 451 8.80 -13.91 22.09
CA ASN A 451 9.96 -14.68 22.52
C ASN A 451 10.72 -15.14 21.27
N PHE A 452 11.74 -14.41 20.88
CA PHE A 452 12.49 -14.70 19.66
C PHE A 452 13.07 -16.11 19.63
N TYR A 453 13.47 -16.67 20.77
CA TYR A 453 13.98 -18.04 20.84
C TYR A 453 12.93 -19.08 20.48
N GLU A 454 11.66 -18.87 20.84
CA GLU A 454 10.55 -19.77 20.44
C GLU A 454 10.26 -19.60 18.96
N ASN A 455 10.21 -18.38 18.47
CA ASN A 455 9.99 -18.11 17.05
C ASN A 455 11.10 -18.69 16.17
N ILE A 456 12.35 -18.63 16.62
CA ILE A 456 13.49 -19.18 15.88
C ILE A 456 13.46 -20.72 15.91
N ALA A 457 13.00 -21.34 17.00
CA ALA A 457 12.89 -22.79 17.07
C ALA A 457 11.86 -23.38 16.08
N GLU A 458 10.83 -22.62 15.76
CA GLU A 458 9.77 -23.05 14.84
C GLU A 458 9.80 -22.27 13.52
N GLN A 459 10.06 -20.98 13.58
CA GLN A 459 9.99 -20.05 12.47
C GLN A 459 10.97 -18.90 12.71
N THR A 460 11.68 -18.48 11.70
CA THR A 460 12.59 -17.34 11.77
C THR A 460 11.79 -16.04 11.76
N GLN A 461 11.37 -15.57 12.92
CA GLN A 461 10.61 -14.34 13.07
C GLN A 461 9.35 -14.30 12.19
N GLY A 462 8.67 -15.46 12.06
CA GLY A 462 7.52 -15.65 11.20
C GLY A 462 7.82 -16.37 9.88
N PHE A 463 9.05 -16.39 9.45
CA PHE A 463 9.48 -17.20 8.31
C PHE A 463 9.85 -18.62 8.74
N LYS A 464 9.68 -19.57 7.82
CA LYS A 464 10.13 -20.97 7.93
C LYS A 464 10.92 -21.37 6.69
N PRO A 465 12.06 -20.75 6.39
CA PRO A 465 12.77 -21.03 5.15
C PRO A 465 13.27 -22.48 5.13
N THR A 466 12.50 -23.33 4.45
CA THR A 466 12.79 -24.77 4.33
C THR A 466 13.76 -25.06 3.20
N ASP A 467 13.68 -24.28 2.13
CA ASP A 467 14.61 -24.34 1.01
C ASP A 467 14.80 -22.93 0.38
N THR A 468 15.52 -22.85 -0.72
CA THR A 468 15.84 -21.58 -1.41
C THR A 468 14.75 -21.09 -2.35
N THR A 469 13.65 -21.82 -2.51
CA THR A 469 12.58 -21.53 -3.48
C THR A 469 11.19 -21.44 -2.86
N ALA A 470 11.06 -21.88 -1.62
CA ALA A 470 9.76 -21.91 -0.94
C ALA A 470 9.27 -20.50 -0.57
N LEU A 471 7.97 -20.27 -0.75
CA LEU A 471 7.29 -19.02 -0.37
C LEU A 471 7.03 -18.92 1.16
N ASP A 472 7.99 -19.36 1.94
CA ASP A 472 8.01 -19.31 3.40
C ASP A 472 9.12 -18.39 3.94
N GLY A 473 9.64 -17.56 3.07
CA GLY A 473 10.81 -16.69 3.27
C GLY A 473 12.06 -17.20 2.57
N GLY A 474 12.09 -18.46 2.13
CA GLY A 474 13.25 -19.07 1.49
C GLY A 474 13.60 -18.41 0.17
N ALA A 475 12.62 -18.18 -0.69
CA ALA A 475 12.81 -17.49 -1.95
C ALA A 475 13.28 -16.03 -1.74
N GLY A 476 12.69 -15.32 -0.78
CA GLY A 476 13.07 -13.94 -0.48
C GLY A 476 14.49 -13.79 0.08
N TYR A 477 14.91 -14.69 0.97
CA TYR A 477 16.32 -14.73 1.43
C TYR A 477 17.27 -15.09 0.29
N SER A 478 16.90 -16.08 -0.52
CA SER A 478 17.69 -16.51 -1.68
C SER A 478 17.88 -15.37 -2.67
N GLU A 479 16.81 -14.63 -3.00
CA GLU A 479 16.86 -13.48 -3.91
C GLU A 479 17.76 -12.36 -3.37
N ALA A 480 17.67 -12.07 -2.07
CA ALA A 480 18.52 -11.09 -1.41
C ALA A 480 20.00 -11.47 -1.47
N LEU A 481 20.32 -12.75 -1.26
CA LEU A 481 21.69 -13.26 -1.32
C LEU A 481 22.23 -13.26 -2.76
N ASP A 482 21.42 -13.65 -3.75
CA ASP A 482 21.80 -13.60 -5.17
C ASP A 482 22.11 -12.17 -5.62
N LEU A 483 21.34 -11.19 -5.14
CA LEU A 483 21.60 -9.79 -5.45
C LEU A 483 22.91 -9.31 -4.80
N LEU A 484 23.16 -9.68 -3.55
CA LEU A 484 24.41 -9.37 -2.84
C LEU A 484 25.62 -10.13 -3.40
N ALA A 485 25.44 -11.20 -4.18
CA ALA A 485 26.53 -11.90 -4.85
C ALA A 485 27.23 -11.03 -5.90
N ASN A 486 26.59 -9.98 -6.40
CA ASN A 486 27.18 -9.04 -7.34
C ASN A 486 28.15 -8.09 -6.62
N GLN A 487 29.45 -8.45 -6.61
CA GLN A 487 30.50 -7.66 -5.95
C GLN A 487 30.81 -6.33 -6.65
N ASP A 488 30.43 -6.17 -7.93
CA ASP A 488 30.65 -4.93 -8.67
C ASP A 488 29.64 -3.84 -8.27
N GLU A 489 28.51 -4.23 -7.71
CA GLU A 489 27.43 -3.31 -7.32
C GLU A 489 27.40 -3.06 -5.80
N PHE A 490 27.76 -4.05 -4.99
CA PHE A 490 27.66 -3.97 -3.53
C PHE A 490 29.00 -4.25 -2.83
N ASP A 491 29.56 -3.21 -2.22
CA ASP A 491 30.76 -3.31 -1.38
C ASP A 491 30.40 -3.77 0.04
N VAL A 492 30.42 -5.08 0.29
CA VAL A 492 30.13 -5.66 1.60
C VAL A 492 31.23 -6.63 2.03
N ASN A 493 31.63 -6.57 3.29
CA ASN A 493 32.66 -7.46 3.86
C ASN A 493 32.10 -8.46 4.89
N LEU A 494 30.86 -8.29 5.32
CA LEU A 494 30.21 -9.15 6.30
C LEU A 494 28.73 -9.34 5.94
N ILE A 495 28.26 -10.58 5.89
CA ILE A 495 26.85 -10.90 5.69
C ILE A 495 26.27 -11.43 6.99
N LEU A 496 25.19 -10.80 7.47
CA LEU A 496 24.48 -11.17 8.69
C LEU A 496 23.06 -11.59 8.37
N LEU A 497 22.64 -12.73 8.90
CA LEU A 497 21.31 -13.33 8.75
C LEU A 497 20.61 -13.44 10.11
N PRO A 498 20.16 -12.35 10.71
CA PRO A 498 19.60 -12.36 12.06
C PRO A 498 18.43 -13.32 12.24
N GLY A 499 18.58 -14.27 13.17
CA GLY A 499 17.52 -15.20 13.51
C GLY A 499 17.49 -16.48 12.67
N LEU A 500 18.31 -16.63 11.66
CA LEU A 500 18.54 -17.90 10.99
C LEU A 500 19.53 -18.75 11.79
N VAL A 501 19.19 -20.01 12.02
CA VAL A 501 20.06 -20.97 12.69
C VAL A 501 20.29 -22.18 11.77
N HIS A 502 21.54 -22.64 11.70
CA HIS A 502 21.93 -23.66 10.71
C HIS A 502 21.14 -24.96 10.82
N ASN A 503 20.90 -25.41 12.03
CA ASN A 503 20.18 -26.67 12.27
C ASN A 503 18.72 -26.68 11.79
N LEU A 504 18.14 -25.51 11.54
CA LEU A 504 16.75 -25.35 11.05
C LEU A 504 16.69 -24.79 9.64
N HIS A 505 17.65 -23.98 9.23
CA HIS A 505 17.60 -23.18 8.01
C HIS A 505 18.87 -23.37 7.15
N SER A 506 19.40 -24.62 7.12
CA SER A 506 20.68 -24.93 6.45
C SER A 506 20.71 -24.55 4.97
N ALA A 507 19.58 -24.62 4.27
CA ALA A 507 19.50 -24.25 2.86
C ALA A 507 19.91 -22.78 2.61
N ILE A 508 19.47 -21.86 3.47
CA ILE A 508 19.76 -20.43 3.33
C ILE A 508 21.15 -20.09 3.90
N THR A 509 21.51 -20.68 5.05
CA THR A 509 22.83 -20.42 5.65
C THR A 509 23.96 -20.98 4.79
N ASN A 510 23.79 -22.15 4.15
CA ASN A 510 24.75 -22.66 3.18
C ASN A 510 24.85 -21.75 1.95
N LYS A 511 23.71 -21.27 1.43
CA LYS A 511 23.74 -20.32 0.32
C LYS A 511 24.51 -19.03 0.67
N ALA A 512 24.41 -18.55 1.91
CA ALA A 512 25.19 -17.38 2.34
C ALA A 512 26.70 -17.68 2.40
N ILE A 513 27.08 -18.92 2.77
CA ILE A 513 28.48 -19.37 2.70
C ILE A 513 28.94 -19.42 1.25
N ASP A 514 28.16 -20.06 0.36
CA ASP A 514 28.47 -20.17 -1.07
C ASP A 514 28.68 -18.79 -1.70
N VAL A 515 27.81 -17.82 -1.38
CA VAL A 515 27.96 -16.43 -1.85
C VAL A 515 29.26 -15.80 -1.34
N CYS A 516 29.63 -16.01 -0.06
CA CYS A 516 30.89 -15.50 0.48
C CYS A 516 32.11 -16.17 -0.16
N GLU A 517 32.04 -17.47 -0.47
CA GLU A 517 33.10 -18.22 -1.17
C GLU A 517 33.27 -17.73 -2.61
N ASP A 518 32.18 -17.58 -3.33
CA ASP A 518 32.18 -17.12 -4.73
C ASP A 518 32.71 -15.69 -4.85
N ARG A 519 32.34 -14.82 -3.92
CA ARG A 519 32.83 -13.44 -3.86
C ARG A 519 34.28 -13.36 -3.44
N GLY A 520 34.68 -14.11 -2.42
CA GLY A 520 36.02 -14.10 -1.85
C GLY A 520 36.41 -12.85 -1.06
N ASP A 521 35.54 -11.85 -0.97
CA ASP A 521 35.76 -10.56 -0.29
C ASP A 521 34.85 -10.36 0.94
N CYS A 522 33.96 -11.28 1.22
CA CYS A 522 33.02 -11.19 2.35
C CYS A 522 33.08 -12.45 3.23
N PHE A 523 32.45 -12.33 4.39
CA PHE A 523 32.43 -13.32 5.45
C PHE A 523 31.04 -13.39 6.10
N THR A 524 30.61 -14.55 6.58
CA THR A 524 29.32 -14.69 7.24
C THR A 524 29.42 -15.22 8.67
N ILE A 525 28.58 -14.72 9.57
CA ILE A 525 28.45 -15.23 10.94
C ILE A 525 27.16 -16.05 11.02
N ILE A 526 27.29 -17.31 11.37
CA ILE A 526 26.20 -18.29 11.42
C ILE A 526 25.98 -18.76 12.85
N ASP A 527 24.72 -18.81 13.24
CA ASP A 527 24.30 -19.42 14.50
C ASP A 527 24.07 -20.93 14.28
N PRO A 528 24.83 -21.83 14.93
CA PRO A 528 24.72 -23.26 14.63
C PRO A 528 23.38 -23.87 15.06
N VAL A 529 22.86 -23.46 16.21
CA VAL A 529 21.70 -24.12 16.84
C VAL A 529 20.71 -23.16 17.46
N ALA A 530 19.46 -23.59 17.57
CA ALA A 530 18.38 -22.89 18.27
C ALA A 530 18.66 -22.78 19.78
N TYR A 531 17.87 -21.93 20.46
CA TYR A 531 17.94 -21.74 21.89
C TYR A 531 17.81 -23.05 22.67
N ALA A 532 18.51 -23.14 23.78
CA ALA A 532 18.54 -24.27 24.72
C ALA A 532 19.15 -25.58 24.20
N LYS A 533 19.77 -25.59 23.04
CA LYS A 533 20.54 -26.74 22.54
C LYS A 533 21.87 -26.88 23.28
N ASN A 534 22.43 -28.10 23.26
CA ASN A 534 23.65 -28.43 23.95
C ASN A 534 24.93 -28.18 23.10
N PRO A 535 26.15 -28.15 23.72
CA PRO A 535 27.40 -27.99 22.95
C PRO A 535 27.57 -29.06 21.87
N GLY A 536 27.17 -30.32 22.14
CA GLY A 536 27.29 -31.41 21.18
C GLY A 536 26.39 -31.22 19.95
N ASP A 537 25.22 -30.56 20.11
CA ASP A 537 24.37 -30.21 18.98
C ASP A 537 25.08 -29.17 18.08
N ALA A 538 25.78 -28.18 18.67
CA ALA A 538 26.54 -27.18 17.93
C ALA A 538 27.72 -27.80 17.18
N VAL A 539 28.45 -28.74 17.80
CA VAL A 539 29.49 -29.51 17.14
C VAL A 539 28.97 -30.28 15.94
N THR A 540 27.84 -30.97 16.12
CA THR A 540 27.20 -31.73 15.03
C THR A 540 26.81 -30.86 13.84
N GLU A 541 26.41 -29.61 14.08
CA GLU A 541 26.09 -28.69 12.98
C GLU A 541 27.36 -28.11 12.34
N ALA A 542 28.41 -27.83 13.11
CA ALA A 542 29.69 -27.37 12.59
C ALA A 542 30.38 -28.41 11.71
N ASP A 543 30.27 -29.69 12.08
CA ASP A 543 30.84 -30.81 11.29
C ASP A 543 30.21 -30.96 9.89
N LYS A 544 29.09 -30.29 9.63
CA LYS A 544 28.45 -30.28 8.31
C LYS A 544 28.95 -29.20 7.37
N VAL A 545 29.76 -28.27 7.89
CA VAL A 545 30.21 -27.09 7.14
C VAL A 545 31.76 -27.12 7.08
N ASP A 546 32.30 -27.10 5.87
CA ASP A 546 33.73 -27.01 5.61
C ASP A 546 34.02 -25.78 4.77
N SER A 547 34.15 -24.63 5.43
CA SER A 547 34.40 -23.34 4.78
C SER A 547 35.18 -22.40 5.69
N ASN A 548 36.09 -21.63 5.09
CA ASN A 548 36.84 -20.57 5.78
C ASN A 548 36.19 -19.18 5.61
N PHE A 549 35.03 -19.10 4.96
CA PHE A 549 34.28 -17.87 4.76
C PHE A 549 33.11 -17.70 5.74
N ALA A 550 33.02 -18.57 6.74
CA ALA A 550 32.01 -18.50 7.79
C ALA A 550 32.60 -18.73 9.17
N ALA A 551 31.94 -18.22 10.20
CA ALA A 551 32.25 -18.55 11.59
C ALA A 551 30.95 -18.91 12.35
N MET A 552 31.06 -19.92 13.21
CA MET A 552 30.03 -20.33 14.13
C MET A 552 30.37 -19.99 15.57
N TYR A 553 29.34 -19.54 16.32
CA TYR A 553 29.47 -19.17 17.73
C TYR A 553 28.42 -19.81 18.60
N TYR A 554 28.78 -20.20 19.82
CA TYR A 554 27.89 -20.83 20.79
C TYR A 554 28.31 -20.45 22.21
N PRO A 555 27.41 -20.26 23.18
CA PRO A 555 25.96 -20.34 23.13
C PRO A 555 25.28 -18.98 22.91
N TRP A 556 23.95 -18.97 22.95
CA TRP A 556 23.13 -17.76 22.95
C TRP A 556 23.49 -16.85 24.12
N VAL A 557 23.25 -15.56 23.93
CA VAL A 557 23.53 -14.52 24.92
C VAL A 557 22.28 -13.79 25.36
N LYS A 558 22.28 -13.33 26.60
CA LYS A 558 21.19 -12.56 27.18
C LYS A 558 21.54 -11.09 27.14
N VAL A 559 20.68 -10.30 26.55
CA VAL A 559 20.84 -8.86 26.39
C VAL A 559 19.69 -8.07 27.04
N PRO A 560 19.91 -6.83 27.49
CA PRO A 560 18.81 -5.98 27.91
C PRO A 560 17.91 -5.67 26.73
N ASP A 561 16.61 -5.59 26.97
CA ASP A 561 15.66 -5.12 25.98
C ASP A 561 15.67 -3.59 25.95
N SER A 562 16.18 -3.00 24.87
CA SER A 562 16.23 -1.56 24.70
C SER A 562 14.83 -0.91 24.65
N GLN A 563 13.80 -1.69 24.35
CA GLN A 563 12.44 -1.20 24.12
C GLN A 563 11.53 -1.30 25.34
N VAL A 564 11.80 -2.25 26.22
CA VAL A 564 11.03 -2.43 27.45
C VAL A 564 11.98 -2.38 28.65
N ALA A 565 12.01 -1.23 29.29
CA ALA A 565 12.91 -0.99 30.43
C ALA A 565 12.78 -2.08 31.51
N GLY A 566 13.90 -2.66 31.91
CA GLY A 566 13.97 -3.69 32.94
C GLY A 566 13.72 -5.12 32.45
N THR A 567 13.42 -5.34 31.19
CA THR A 567 13.32 -6.67 30.60
C THR A 567 14.61 -7.08 29.90
N GLN A 568 14.79 -8.37 29.71
CA GLN A 568 15.94 -9.00 29.08
C GLN A 568 15.47 -10.05 28.10
N ARG A 569 16.21 -10.23 27.03
CA ARG A 569 15.90 -11.26 26.02
C ARG A 569 17.11 -12.10 25.67
N TRP A 570 16.87 -13.33 25.25
CA TRP A 570 17.86 -14.20 24.67
C TRP A 570 17.97 -13.97 23.16
N VAL A 571 19.18 -13.78 22.67
CA VAL A 571 19.43 -13.60 21.24
C VAL A 571 20.57 -14.53 20.80
N PRO A 572 20.55 -14.96 19.53
CA PRO A 572 21.66 -15.73 18.99
C PRO A 572 22.92 -14.84 18.86
N PRO A 573 24.11 -15.45 18.87
CA PRO A 573 25.39 -14.72 18.84
C PRO A 573 25.54 -13.75 17.68
N SER A 574 25.08 -14.08 16.48
CA SER A 574 25.21 -13.25 15.28
C SER A 574 24.66 -11.82 15.46
N ILE A 575 23.66 -11.64 16.34
CA ILE A 575 23.02 -10.35 16.61
C ILE A 575 24.00 -9.34 17.23
N VAL A 576 24.84 -9.80 18.14
CA VAL A 576 25.78 -8.93 18.87
C VAL A 576 27.18 -8.94 18.26
N LEU A 577 27.55 -10.03 17.61
CA LEU A 577 28.91 -10.21 17.09
C LEU A 577 29.21 -9.30 15.91
N GLY A 578 28.22 -9.02 15.04
CA GLY A 578 28.41 -8.02 13.98
C GLY A 578 28.90 -6.68 14.53
N GLY A 579 28.34 -6.23 15.65
CA GLY A 579 28.81 -5.04 16.35
C GLY A 579 30.20 -5.16 16.96
N ILE A 580 30.61 -6.36 17.38
CA ILE A 580 31.96 -6.61 17.89
C ILE A 580 33.00 -6.57 16.76
N TYR A 581 32.67 -7.15 15.59
CA TYR A 581 33.54 -7.05 14.42
C TYR A 581 33.73 -5.58 14.01
N ALA A 582 32.65 -4.81 13.90
CA ALA A 582 32.72 -3.37 13.62
C ALA A 582 33.50 -2.59 14.68
N PHE A 583 33.37 -2.95 15.97
CA PHE A 583 34.16 -2.34 17.04
C PHE A 583 35.63 -2.64 16.88
N ASN A 584 35.99 -3.89 16.58
CA ASN A 584 37.37 -4.31 16.38
C ASN A 584 38.02 -3.58 15.18
N ASP A 585 37.31 -3.46 14.08
CA ASP A 585 37.77 -2.73 12.88
C ASP A 585 38.01 -1.25 13.17
N ARG A 586 37.17 -0.63 13.98
CA ARG A 586 37.29 0.78 14.36
C ARG A 586 38.45 1.06 15.32
N VAL A 587 38.69 0.18 16.31
CA VAL A 587 39.67 0.43 17.38
C VAL A 587 41.02 -0.23 17.15
N ALA A 588 41.08 -1.20 16.24
CA ALA A 588 42.29 -1.94 15.90
C ALA A 588 42.51 -1.96 14.38
N HIS A 589 42.75 -3.12 13.83
CA HIS A 589 42.88 -3.32 12.38
C HIS A 589 42.07 -4.55 11.94
N PRO A 590 41.59 -4.61 10.70
CA PRO A 590 40.79 -5.72 10.20
C PRO A 590 41.42 -7.11 10.35
N TRP A 591 42.74 -7.20 10.38
CA TRP A 591 43.45 -8.47 10.58
C TRP A 591 43.56 -8.93 12.03
N PHE A 592 43.10 -8.13 13.00
CA PHE A 592 43.09 -8.59 14.39
C PHE A 592 41.83 -9.43 14.65
N ALA A 593 42.02 -10.59 15.27
CA ALA A 593 40.91 -11.42 15.68
C ALA A 593 40.02 -10.70 16.74
N PRO A 594 38.71 -10.64 16.58
CA PRO A 594 37.79 -10.10 17.58
C PRO A 594 37.55 -11.14 18.68
N ALA A 595 38.57 -11.45 19.46
CA ALA A 595 38.56 -12.50 20.47
C ALA A 595 39.19 -12.04 21.79
N GLY A 596 38.77 -12.68 22.87
CA GLY A 596 39.27 -12.44 24.23
C GLY A 596 38.71 -11.16 24.86
N LEU A 597 39.02 -10.96 26.12
CA LEU A 597 38.42 -9.92 26.99
C LEU A 597 38.58 -8.48 26.50
N ASN A 598 39.64 -8.18 25.74
CA ASN A 598 39.95 -6.82 25.30
C ASN A 598 39.28 -6.46 23.95
N ARG A 599 39.06 -7.43 23.07
CA ARG A 599 38.54 -7.20 21.70
C ARG A 599 37.26 -7.96 21.38
N GLY A 600 37.04 -9.11 22.04
CA GLY A 600 35.86 -9.94 21.89
C GLY A 600 34.88 -9.79 23.04
N GLY A 601 35.04 -8.79 23.91
CA GLY A 601 34.12 -8.55 25.03
C GLY A 601 32.76 -8.09 24.54
N ILE A 602 31.74 -8.86 24.84
CA ILE A 602 30.33 -8.56 24.45
C ILE A 602 29.72 -7.68 25.54
N THR A 603 29.97 -6.39 25.46
CA THR A 603 29.58 -5.41 26.50
C THR A 603 28.07 -5.29 26.69
N THR A 604 27.30 -5.61 25.67
CA THR A 604 25.82 -5.60 25.72
C THR A 604 25.25 -6.87 26.33
N ALA A 605 26.01 -7.95 26.40
CA ALA A 605 25.55 -9.22 26.96
C ALA A 605 25.69 -9.24 28.49
N ILE A 606 24.61 -9.64 29.15
CA ILE A 606 24.54 -9.80 30.62
C ILE A 606 25.14 -11.14 31.01
N GLN A 607 24.82 -12.18 30.26
CA GLN A 607 25.31 -13.55 30.49
C GLN A 607 25.15 -14.41 29.25
N ALA A 608 25.96 -15.46 29.15
CA ALA A 608 25.76 -16.54 28.18
C ALA A 608 24.67 -17.51 28.71
N GLN A 609 23.94 -18.15 27.79
CA GLN A 609 22.89 -19.12 28.10
C GLN A 609 23.41 -20.28 28.95
N ARG A 610 24.64 -20.71 28.69
CA ARG A 610 25.28 -21.79 29.38
C ARG A 610 26.65 -21.37 29.88
N LYS A 611 26.97 -21.69 31.14
CA LYS A 611 28.29 -21.52 31.67
C LYS A 611 29.12 -22.71 31.21
N LEU A 612 29.90 -22.51 30.16
CA LEU A 612 30.75 -23.55 29.59
C LEU A 612 31.92 -23.89 30.54
N THR A 613 32.15 -25.18 30.75
CA THR A 613 33.37 -25.69 31.41
C THR A 613 34.54 -25.57 30.45
N GLN A 614 35.77 -25.70 30.97
CA GLN A 614 36.97 -25.66 30.13
C GLN A 614 36.94 -26.76 29.06
N GLY A 615 36.60 -28.00 29.45
CA GLY A 615 36.53 -29.10 28.48
C GLY A 615 35.47 -28.92 27.41
N GLU A 616 34.30 -28.31 27.75
CA GLU A 616 33.30 -27.99 26.75
C GLU A 616 33.80 -26.92 25.76
N ARG A 617 34.53 -25.91 26.25
CA ARG A 617 35.13 -24.89 25.37
C ARG A 617 36.22 -25.49 24.47
N ASP A 618 37.06 -26.37 25.01
CA ASP A 618 38.10 -27.08 24.24
C ASP A 618 37.45 -27.93 23.14
N THR A 619 36.39 -28.69 23.47
CA THR A 619 35.63 -29.50 22.47
C THR A 619 35.01 -28.63 21.38
N LEU A 620 34.36 -27.52 21.74
CA LEU A 620 33.80 -26.60 20.76
C LEU A 620 34.88 -26.00 19.83
N TYR A 621 35.98 -25.58 20.41
CA TYR A 621 37.10 -25.01 19.66
C TYR A 621 37.74 -26.02 18.70
N ASP A 622 37.94 -27.24 19.17
CA ASP A 622 38.50 -28.34 18.33
C ASP A 622 37.54 -28.70 17.16
N SER A 623 36.26 -28.39 17.30
CA SER A 623 35.23 -28.60 16.27
C SER A 623 34.87 -27.32 15.51
N ASN A 624 35.75 -26.34 15.47
CA ASN A 624 35.56 -25.06 14.75
C ASN A 624 34.36 -24.21 15.19
N VAL A 625 33.89 -24.37 16.44
CA VAL A 625 32.88 -23.50 17.03
C VAL A 625 33.49 -22.56 18.05
N ASN A 626 33.33 -21.26 17.86
CA ASN A 626 33.85 -20.26 18.78
C ASN A 626 33.02 -20.22 20.07
N PRO A 627 33.61 -20.57 21.25
CA PRO A 627 32.87 -20.61 22.49
C PRO A 627 32.74 -19.21 23.11
N ILE A 628 31.53 -18.79 23.42
CA ILE A 628 31.26 -17.60 24.21
C ILE A 628 31.20 -17.98 25.69
N ALA A 629 32.05 -17.38 26.50
CA ALA A 629 32.17 -17.68 27.91
C ALA A 629 31.82 -16.49 28.81
N THR A 630 31.30 -16.79 29.98
CA THR A 630 31.06 -15.78 31.02
C THR A 630 32.09 -15.93 32.11
N PHE A 631 32.91 -14.93 32.30
CA PHE A 631 33.92 -14.91 33.35
C PHE A 631 33.47 -14.05 34.53
N PRO A 632 33.50 -14.57 35.78
CA PRO A 632 33.10 -13.79 36.96
C PRO A 632 33.92 -12.51 37.09
N GLY A 633 33.23 -11.36 37.14
CA GLY A 633 33.87 -10.04 37.25
C GLY A 633 34.50 -9.47 35.98
N GLN A 634 34.48 -10.20 34.88
CA GLN A 634 35.07 -9.78 33.60
C GLN A 634 34.04 -9.70 32.45
N GLY A 635 32.84 -10.26 32.63
CA GLY A 635 31.80 -10.19 31.63
C GLY A 635 31.72 -11.39 30.68
N VAL A 636 31.11 -11.17 29.53
CA VAL A 636 30.90 -12.17 28.46
C VAL A 636 31.90 -11.89 27.32
N THR A 637 32.59 -12.91 26.85
CA THR A 637 33.57 -12.81 25.77
C THR A 637 33.61 -14.08 24.94
#